data_9ac5a8e4b209e4ef7a8d96bf30b46e43
#
_entry.id   9ac5a8e4b209e4ef7a8d96bf30b46e43
#
_cell.length_a   1.000
_cell.length_b   1.000
_cell.length_c   1.000
_cell.angle_alpha   90.00
_cell.angle_beta   90.00
_cell.angle_gamma   90.00
#
_symmetry.space_group_name_H-M   'P 1'
#
loop_
_entity.id
_entity.type
_entity.pdbx_description
1 polymer ?
#
loop_
_entity_poly.entity_id
_entity_poly.type
_entity_poly.pdbx_seq_one_letter_code
_entity_poly.pdbx_strand_id
1 'polypeptide(L)'
;MPNNALLQIKQDTLSLIDDLKVICTSFGLGNDGNEYKIITQCFLYKFLCDKFEFLFEQEFPNQTIRDYKDLNEEEKEDFFITLNDKKLPKLAYDELLSYLFEKHFNDNDLHLKLDTIFNRISSNNAELFNTTSTDKTTISLFESISQYINEESKRANFTRVLLDKLKKFNFKQAFLNLQNQQGYDFFAPIFEYLLKDYNNAGGGKYAEYYTPLSIASIIAKLLINEPTQSVKIYDPSAGTGTLLMALAHQIGTNSCTLYAQDISQKSLRMLKLNLILNDLTHSLKNAIEGNTLINPYHSKDYHGKMDYIVSNPPFKLDFSNEHAEISQNKNDFFLGVPNIPKNDKSKMPIYTLFFQHCLNMLSHKGKGAIIVPTGFISAKSGIENKIIRHLVDERLIYGVICMPSQVFANTGTNVSVIFFQKTPSEDEVILIDASKLGEEYTENKNKKTRLRPSDMDLILETFQNKTPKADFCALVSFDEIIEKNYSLNPGQYFIIEDTSEKISQAEFENLMHQYSSELTSLFDESQSLQQEILETLKGVRFE
;
A
#
# COMPACT_ATOMS: atom_id res chain seq x y z
N MET A 1 -10.16 15.89 12.68
CA MET A 1 -10.03 16.44 11.31
C MET A 1 -8.74 17.23 11.25
N PRO A 2 -7.96 17.16 10.18
CA PRO A 2 -6.73 17.94 10.07
C PRO A 2 -7.06 19.43 10.14
N ASN A 3 -6.21 20.17 10.85
CA ASN A 3 -6.25 21.63 10.94
C ASN A 3 -6.08 22.24 9.52
N ASN A 4 -6.75 23.35 9.22
CA ASN A 4 -6.62 24.06 7.93
C ASN A 4 -5.16 24.34 7.55
N ALA A 5 -4.28 24.57 8.54
CA ALA A 5 -2.85 24.75 8.32
C ALA A 5 -2.19 23.50 7.70
N LEU A 6 -2.51 22.29 8.18
CA LEU A 6 -1.97 21.03 7.62
C LEU A 6 -2.50 20.75 6.21
N LEU A 7 -3.75 21.11 5.92
CA LEU A 7 -4.30 20.99 4.57
C LEU A 7 -3.56 21.91 3.59
N GLN A 8 -3.25 23.14 4.00
CA GLN A 8 -2.49 24.08 3.19
C GLN A 8 -1.06 23.57 2.95
N ILE A 9 -0.35 23.13 4.00
CA ILE A 9 1.01 22.58 3.87
C ILE A 9 1.03 21.35 2.97
N LYS A 10 -0.01 20.49 3.04
CA LYS A 10 -0.16 19.36 2.13
C LYS A 10 -0.27 19.82 0.67
N GLN A 11 -1.09 20.81 0.37
CA GLN A 11 -1.22 21.38 -0.98
C GLN A 11 0.09 21.99 -1.46
N ASP A 12 0.78 22.74 -0.61
CA ASP A 12 2.09 23.32 -0.92
C ASP A 12 3.14 22.25 -1.20
N THR A 13 3.09 21.13 -0.47
CA THR A 13 3.98 19.99 -0.69
C THR A 13 3.72 19.31 -2.03
N LEU A 14 2.46 19.12 -2.40
CA LEU A 14 2.08 18.56 -3.72
C LEU A 14 2.53 19.50 -4.85
N SER A 15 2.35 20.82 -4.66
CA SER A 15 2.84 21.83 -5.62
C SER A 15 4.36 21.80 -5.76
N LEU A 16 5.11 21.60 -4.68
CA LEU A 16 6.57 21.42 -4.76
C LEU A 16 6.94 20.22 -5.64
N ILE A 17 6.25 19.09 -5.46
CA ILE A 17 6.51 17.89 -6.27
C ILE A 17 6.25 18.17 -7.75
N ASP A 18 5.15 18.85 -8.08
CA ASP A 18 4.82 19.22 -9.45
C ASP A 18 5.86 20.17 -10.05
N ASP A 19 6.32 21.14 -9.29
CA ASP A 19 7.41 22.05 -9.70
C ASP A 19 8.70 21.27 -10.01
N LEU A 20 9.07 20.29 -9.18
CA LEU A 20 10.23 19.44 -9.42
C LEU A 20 10.08 18.59 -10.69
N LYS A 21 8.88 18.07 -10.97
CA LYS A 21 8.56 17.36 -12.22
C LYS A 21 8.72 18.26 -13.44
N VAL A 22 8.18 19.48 -13.38
CA VAL A 22 8.31 20.47 -14.45
C VAL A 22 9.79 20.79 -14.73
N ILE A 23 10.60 20.92 -13.68
CA ILE A 23 12.04 21.12 -13.81
C ILE A 23 12.68 19.91 -14.51
N CYS A 24 12.44 18.68 -14.03
CA CYS A 24 12.99 17.48 -14.66
C CYS A 24 12.60 17.37 -16.14
N THR A 25 11.33 17.62 -16.46
CA THR A 25 10.83 17.62 -17.85
C THR A 25 11.53 18.65 -18.72
N SER A 26 11.78 19.87 -18.19
CA SER A 26 12.45 20.94 -18.95
C SER A 26 13.91 20.65 -19.26
N PHE A 27 14.51 19.71 -18.52
CA PHE A 27 15.88 19.23 -18.77
C PHE A 27 15.94 17.85 -19.47
N GLY A 28 14.81 17.38 -20.01
CA GLY A 28 14.75 16.16 -20.83
C GLY A 28 14.53 14.87 -20.06
N LEU A 29 14.13 14.94 -18.80
CA LEU A 29 13.88 13.77 -17.92
C LEU A 29 12.39 13.43 -17.75
N GLY A 30 11.50 14.09 -18.51
CA GLY A 30 10.06 13.87 -18.36
C GLY A 30 9.66 12.41 -18.61
N ASN A 31 8.95 11.80 -17.67
CA ASN A 31 8.53 10.39 -17.68
C ASN A 31 9.69 9.37 -17.71
N ASP A 32 10.90 9.76 -17.36
CA ASP A 32 12.05 8.87 -17.21
C ASP A 32 12.07 8.27 -15.77
N GLY A 33 12.51 7.03 -15.64
CA GLY A 33 12.71 6.41 -14.32
C GLY A 33 13.72 7.16 -13.43
N ASN A 34 14.57 8.01 -13.99
CA ASN A 34 15.52 8.86 -13.27
C ASN A 34 14.87 10.14 -12.71
N GLU A 35 13.81 10.68 -13.36
CA GLU A 35 13.02 11.79 -12.82
C GLU A 35 12.60 11.53 -11.39
N TYR A 36 12.03 10.35 -11.17
CA TYR A 36 11.56 9.92 -9.87
C TYR A 36 12.69 9.82 -8.82
N LYS A 37 13.85 9.29 -9.20
CA LYS A 37 15.02 9.22 -8.32
C LYS A 37 15.48 10.61 -7.86
N ILE A 38 15.48 11.57 -8.77
CA ILE A 38 15.85 12.95 -8.47
C ILE A 38 14.85 13.57 -7.52
N ILE A 39 13.56 13.48 -7.83
CA ILE A 39 12.50 14.09 -7.03
C ILE A 39 12.51 13.53 -5.61
N THR A 40 12.60 12.21 -5.46
CA THR A 40 12.59 11.58 -4.13
C THR A 40 13.80 11.95 -3.29
N GLN A 41 15.00 12.01 -3.89
CA GLN A 41 16.21 12.41 -3.18
C GLN A 41 16.20 13.90 -2.80
N CYS A 42 15.78 14.78 -3.70
CA CYS A 42 15.62 16.20 -3.42
C CYS A 42 14.59 16.45 -2.31
N PHE A 43 13.47 15.75 -2.36
CA PHE A 43 12.43 15.83 -1.34
C PHE A 43 12.95 15.35 0.03
N LEU A 44 13.61 14.18 0.06
CA LEU A 44 14.22 13.65 1.28
C LEU A 44 15.29 14.61 1.84
N TYR A 45 16.17 15.11 0.99
CA TYR A 45 17.20 16.06 1.41
C TYR A 45 16.60 17.32 2.05
N LYS A 46 15.58 17.89 1.41
CA LYS A 46 14.86 19.04 1.96
C LYS A 46 14.22 18.72 3.30
N PHE A 47 13.53 17.57 3.40
CA PHE A 47 12.91 17.14 4.65
C PHE A 47 13.95 16.98 5.78
N LEU A 48 15.07 16.33 5.49
CA LEU A 48 16.13 16.11 6.49
C LEU A 48 16.79 17.42 6.94
N CYS A 49 17.09 18.35 6.03
CA CYS A 49 17.61 19.66 6.37
C CYS A 49 16.64 20.44 7.27
N ASP A 50 15.36 20.49 6.90
CA ASP A 50 14.36 21.22 7.69
C ASP A 50 14.11 20.55 9.06
N LYS A 51 14.13 19.21 9.13
CA LYS A 51 13.99 18.47 10.39
C LYS A 51 15.19 18.70 11.31
N PHE A 52 16.38 18.66 10.75
CA PHE A 52 17.62 18.94 11.48
C PHE A 52 17.62 20.39 12.05
N GLU A 53 17.33 21.38 11.21
CA GLU A 53 17.22 22.78 11.63
C GLU A 53 16.12 22.98 12.68
N PHE A 54 14.98 22.31 12.53
CA PHE A 54 13.88 22.38 13.48
C PHE A 54 14.27 21.81 14.85
N LEU A 55 14.94 20.67 14.90
CA LEU A 55 15.39 20.07 16.16
C LEU A 55 16.49 20.89 16.81
N PHE A 56 17.41 21.47 16.02
CA PHE A 56 18.43 22.37 16.52
C PHE A 56 17.81 23.57 17.23
N GLU A 57 16.83 24.23 16.62
CA GLU A 57 16.12 25.37 17.20
C GLU A 57 15.29 25.00 18.44
N GLN A 58 14.89 23.72 18.58
CA GLN A 58 14.24 23.24 19.81
C GLN A 58 15.22 22.99 20.94
N GLU A 59 16.41 22.44 20.64
CA GLU A 59 17.46 22.17 21.63
C GLU A 59 18.11 23.50 22.09
N PHE A 60 18.27 24.44 21.16
CA PHE A 60 18.88 25.74 21.38
C PHE A 60 17.93 26.90 21.06
N PRO A 61 16.93 27.22 21.90
CA PRO A 61 15.82 28.12 21.55
C PRO A 61 16.23 29.57 21.20
N ASN A 62 17.43 29.97 21.60
CA ASN A 62 17.96 31.34 21.35
C ASN A 62 18.99 31.38 20.22
N GLN A 63 19.18 30.28 19.51
CA GLN A 63 20.15 30.14 18.43
C GLN A 63 19.45 29.83 17.12
N THR A 64 20.11 30.12 16.01
CA THR A 64 19.69 29.74 14.66
C THR A 64 20.63 28.70 14.11
N ILE A 65 20.25 28.00 13.06
CA ILE A 65 21.13 27.00 12.44
C ILE A 65 22.50 27.55 12.00
N ARG A 66 22.63 28.88 11.86
CA ARG A 66 23.91 29.51 11.55
C ARG A 66 24.90 29.43 12.72
N ASP A 67 24.41 29.33 13.93
CA ASP A 67 25.19 29.25 15.16
C ASP A 67 25.71 27.81 15.39
N TYR A 68 25.13 26.82 14.69
CA TYR A 68 25.54 25.40 14.78
C TYR A 68 27.04 25.19 14.52
N LYS A 69 27.64 25.95 13.60
CA LYS A 69 29.09 25.87 13.30
C LYS A 69 29.97 26.32 14.46
N ASP A 70 29.42 27.18 15.33
CA ASP A 70 30.15 27.85 16.44
C ASP A 70 29.95 27.10 17.78
N LEU A 71 29.13 26.00 17.79
CA LEU A 71 28.97 25.14 18.97
C LEU A 71 30.32 24.53 19.39
N ASN A 72 30.53 24.43 20.69
CA ASN A 72 31.65 23.63 21.22
C ASN A 72 31.38 22.11 21.06
N GLU A 73 32.40 21.31 21.36
CA GLU A 73 32.29 19.83 21.14
C GLU A 73 31.27 19.17 22.08
N GLU A 74 31.09 19.65 23.30
CA GLU A 74 30.11 19.14 24.26
C GLU A 74 28.68 19.44 23.79
N GLU A 75 28.38 20.64 23.37
CA GLU A 75 27.08 21.02 22.79
C GLU A 75 26.74 20.23 21.53
N LYS A 76 27.73 19.94 20.68
CA LYS A 76 27.54 19.08 19.49
C LYS A 76 27.26 17.65 19.87
N GLU A 77 27.96 17.10 20.87
CA GLU A 77 27.72 15.75 21.37
C GLU A 77 26.31 15.61 21.94
N ASP A 78 25.86 16.55 22.76
CA ASP A 78 24.50 16.57 23.31
C ASP A 78 23.45 16.60 22.21
N PHE A 79 23.63 17.46 21.20
CA PHE A 79 22.71 17.50 20.05
C PHE A 79 22.75 16.18 19.25
N PHE A 80 23.92 15.56 19.10
CA PHE A 80 24.02 14.26 18.44
C PHE A 80 23.37 13.13 19.24
N ILE A 81 23.35 13.21 20.57
CA ILE A 81 22.57 12.28 21.40
C ILE A 81 21.09 12.43 21.08
N THR A 82 20.56 13.66 21.04
CA THR A 82 19.17 13.92 20.65
C THR A 82 18.83 13.39 19.25
N LEU A 83 19.72 13.54 18.27
CA LEU A 83 19.54 12.98 16.93
C LEU A 83 19.58 11.45 16.94
N ASN A 84 20.51 10.85 17.70
CA ASN A 84 20.61 9.39 17.82
C ASN A 84 19.39 8.77 18.48
N ASP A 85 18.83 9.40 19.52
CA ASP A 85 17.63 8.94 20.20
C ASP A 85 16.43 8.92 19.24
N LYS A 86 16.36 9.91 18.37
CA LYS A 86 15.35 10.00 17.31
C LYS A 86 15.72 9.20 16.06
N LYS A 87 16.89 8.53 16.03
CA LYS A 87 17.40 7.80 14.87
C LYS A 87 17.43 8.64 13.59
N LEU A 88 17.81 9.89 13.71
CA LEU A 88 17.93 10.81 12.58
C LEU A 88 19.39 10.93 12.12
N PRO A 89 19.62 11.26 10.84
CA PRO A 89 20.97 11.41 10.33
C PRO A 89 21.68 12.62 10.94
N LYS A 90 22.97 12.48 11.14
CA LYS A 90 23.86 13.58 11.47
C LYS A 90 24.22 14.31 10.20
N LEU A 91 23.98 15.62 10.17
CA LEU A 91 24.37 16.49 9.08
C LEU A 91 25.45 17.46 9.53
N ALA A 92 26.46 17.67 8.71
CA ALA A 92 27.42 18.75 8.92
C ALA A 92 26.83 20.08 8.44
N TYR A 93 27.33 21.20 8.97
CA TYR A 93 26.82 22.53 8.59
C TYR A 93 26.92 22.79 7.09
N ASP A 94 28.02 22.37 6.47
CA ASP A 94 28.28 22.51 5.04
C ASP A 94 27.47 21.49 4.16
N GLU A 95 26.72 20.59 4.79
CA GLU A 95 25.78 19.68 4.10
C GLU A 95 24.35 20.23 4.07
N LEU A 96 24.06 21.32 4.80
CA LEU A 96 22.72 21.89 4.86
C LEU A 96 22.36 22.66 3.58
N LEU A 97 21.10 22.58 3.19
CA LEU A 97 20.57 23.30 2.03
C LEU A 97 20.75 24.81 2.18
N SER A 98 20.59 25.35 3.41
CA SER A 98 20.78 26.77 3.72
C SER A 98 22.21 27.22 3.43
N TYR A 99 23.20 26.42 3.83
CA TYR A 99 24.61 26.70 3.56
C TYR A 99 24.95 26.64 2.07
N LEU A 100 24.53 25.56 1.39
CA LEU A 100 24.77 25.36 -0.03
C LEU A 100 24.19 26.53 -0.85
N PHE A 101 23.00 26.99 -0.49
CA PHE A 101 22.35 28.12 -1.14
C PHE A 101 23.09 29.46 -0.85
N GLU A 102 23.50 29.74 0.39
CA GLU A 102 24.17 30.97 0.74
C GLU A 102 25.60 31.10 0.17
N LYS A 103 26.35 30.00 0.10
CA LYS A 103 27.77 29.99 -0.23
C LYS A 103 28.08 29.60 -1.68
N HIS A 104 27.28 28.73 -2.26
CA HIS A 104 27.64 28.03 -3.50
C HIS A 104 26.61 28.15 -4.61
N PHE A 105 25.49 28.85 -4.40
CA PHE A 105 24.39 28.93 -5.35
C PHE A 105 24.81 29.39 -6.77
N ASN A 106 25.77 30.28 -6.87
CA ASN A 106 26.25 30.83 -8.13
C ASN A 106 27.46 30.09 -8.73
N ASP A 107 27.97 29.07 -8.06
CA ASP A 107 29.15 28.33 -8.50
C ASP A 107 28.86 27.51 -9.75
N ASN A 108 29.82 27.43 -10.67
CA ASN A 108 29.69 26.63 -11.89
C ASN A 108 29.72 25.12 -11.64
N ASP A 109 30.30 24.71 -10.50
CA ASP A 109 30.40 23.34 -10.05
C ASP A 109 29.35 22.97 -8.98
N LEU A 110 28.26 23.76 -8.85
CA LEU A 110 27.19 23.55 -7.87
C LEU A 110 26.63 22.12 -7.89
N HIS A 111 26.51 21.51 -9.08
CA HIS A 111 26.04 20.14 -9.25
C HIS A 111 26.99 19.12 -8.60
N LEU A 112 28.30 19.30 -8.72
CA LEU A 112 29.28 18.41 -8.09
C LEU A 112 29.28 18.56 -6.57
N LYS A 113 29.03 19.77 -6.07
CA LYS A 113 28.89 20.01 -4.63
C LYS A 113 27.66 19.31 -4.06
N LEU A 114 26.52 19.41 -4.72
CA LEU A 114 25.30 18.69 -4.29
C LEU A 114 25.50 17.17 -4.33
N ASP A 115 26.08 16.63 -5.40
CA ASP A 115 26.39 15.20 -5.49
C ASP A 115 27.35 14.75 -4.38
N THR A 116 28.35 15.58 -4.06
CA THR A 116 29.29 15.31 -2.96
C THR A 116 28.57 15.29 -1.61
N ILE A 117 27.66 16.26 -1.37
CA ILE A 117 26.83 16.30 -0.16
C ILE A 117 25.99 15.03 -0.04
N PHE A 118 25.29 14.63 -1.10
CA PHE A 118 24.47 13.40 -1.10
C PHE A 118 25.29 12.17 -0.75
N ASN A 119 26.46 12.01 -1.36
CA ASN A 119 27.37 10.90 -1.07
C ASN A 119 27.91 10.93 0.35
N ARG A 120 28.24 12.13 0.89
CA ARG A 120 28.72 12.30 2.27
C ARG A 120 27.62 11.97 3.29
N ILE A 121 26.42 12.51 3.13
CA ILE A 121 25.26 12.19 3.98
C ILE A 121 25.03 10.69 4.00
N SER A 122 25.10 10.02 2.84
CA SER A 122 24.91 8.58 2.73
C SER A 122 26.01 7.80 3.44
N SER A 123 27.26 8.18 3.26
CA SER A 123 28.43 7.50 3.85
C SER A 123 28.49 7.68 5.38
N ASN A 124 28.29 8.91 5.84
CA ASN A 124 28.37 9.27 7.26
C ASN A 124 27.21 8.68 8.08
N ASN A 125 26.11 8.34 7.43
CA ASN A 125 24.93 7.74 8.05
C ASN A 125 24.61 6.35 7.48
N ALA A 126 25.63 5.61 7.10
CA ALA A 126 25.47 4.31 6.45
C ALA A 126 24.63 3.31 7.26
N GLU A 127 24.73 3.33 8.60
CA GLU A 127 23.93 2.48 9.48
C GLU A 127 22.41 2.75 9.38
N LEU A 128 22.03 4.00 9.07
CA LEU A 128 20.64 4.38 8.90
C LEU A 128 20.15 4.14 7.47
N PHE A 129 20.96 4.48 6.47
CA PHE A 129 20.52 4.54 5.08
C PHE A 129 20.78 3.27 4.29
N ASN A 130 21.81 2.51 4.66
CA ASN A 130 22.13 1.29 3.94
C ASN A 130 21.08 0.21 4.15
N THR A 131 20.69 -0.44 3.07
CA THR A 131 19.79 -1.58 3.12
C THR A 131 20.60 -2.86 3.29
N THR A 132 20.20 -3.70 4.22
CA THR A 132 20.67 -5.07 4.26
C THR A 132 19.92 -5.83 3.17
N SER A 133 20.66 -6.30 2.17
CA SER A 133 20.16 -7.28 1.20
C SER A 133 20.47 -8.68 1.70
N THR A 134 19.64 -9.66 1.36
CA THR A 134 19.95 -11.07 1.59
C THR A 134 21.21 -11.50 0.86
N ASP A 135 21.58 -10.80 -0.23
CA ASP A 135 22.81 -11.01 -1.01
C ASP A 135 23.99 -10.14 -0.56
N LYS A 136 23.87 -9.46 0.59
CA LYS A 136 24.89 -8.56 1.18
C LYS A 136 25.24 -7.33 0.32
N THR A 137 24.44 -6.97 -0.65
CA THR A 137 24.60 -5.72 -1.38
C THR A 137 24.06 -4.55 -0.57
N THR A 138 24.70 -3.40 -0.69
CA THR A 138 24.32 -2.19 0.04
C THR A 138 23.61 -1.23 -0.89
N ILE A 139 22.39 -0.80 -0.53
CA ILE A 139 21.62 0.16 -1.31
C ILE A 139 21.58 1.47 -0.54
N SER A 140 22.08 2.54 -1.17
CA SER A 140 22.03 3.89 -0.61
C SER A 140 20.73 4.61 -0.96
N LEU A 141 20.25 5.46 -0.06
CA LEU A 141 19.10 6.36 -0.32
C LEU A 141 19.51 7.59 -1.13
N PHE A 142 20.77 8.01 -1.04
CA PHE A 142 21.31 9.12 -1.81
C PHE A 142 22.38 8.63 -2.78
N GLU A 143 22.32 9.15 -3.99
CA GLU A 143 23.30 8.93 -5.08
C GLU A 143 23.47 10.23 -5.87
N SER A 144 24.54 10.33 -6.65
CA SER A 144 24.76 11.49 -7.52
C SER A 144 23.63 11.66 -8.53
N ILE A 145 22.94 12.80 -8.49
CA ILE A 145 21.79 13.07 -9.36
C ILE A 145 22.17 13.81 -10.65
N SER A 146 23.27 14.54 -10.65
CA SER A 146 23.68 15.32 -11.82
C SER A 146 24.04 14.45 -13.03
N GLN A 147 24.45 13.20 -12.80
CA GLN A 147 24.76 12.22 -13.84
C GLN A 147 23.59 11.91 -14.78
N TYR A 148 22.35 12.11 -14.32
CA TYR A 148 21.15 11.88 -15.12
C TYR A 148 20.90 12.98 -16.16
N ILE A 149 21.58 14.12 -16.06
CA ILE A 149 21.56 15.17 -17.08
C ILE A 149 22.68 14.89 -18.08
N ASN A 150 22.30 14.50 -19.29
CA ASN A 150 23.24 14.10 -20.34
C ASN A 150 24.20 15.24 -20.73
N GLU A 151 23.70 16.48 -20.86
CA GLU A 151 24.50 17.65 -21.24
C GLU A 151 25.18 18.25 -20.00
N GLU A 152 26.50 18.06 -19.89
CA GLU A 152 27.29 18.53 -18.76
C GLU A 152 27.14 20.03 -18.50
N SER A 153 27.10 20.84 -19.55
CA SER A 153 26.91 22.29 -19.48
C SER A 153 25.58 22.72 -18.81
N LYS A 154 24.57 21.85 -18.78
CA LYS A 154 23.27 22.12 -18.18
C LYS A 154 23.17 21.67 -16.72
N ARG A 155 24.11 20.85 -16.21
CA ARG A 155 24.04 20.26 -14.86
C ARG A 155 24.00 21.30 -13.74
N ALA A 156 24.88 22.31 -13.82
CA ALA A 156 24.91 23.38 -12.80
C ALA A 156 23.61 24.20 -12.81
N ASN A 157 23.05 24.51 -13.98
CA ASN A 157 21.80 25.24 -14.09
C ASN A 157 20.60 24.41 -13.60
N PHE A 158 20.56 23.13 -13.96
CA PHE A 158 19.55 22.17 -13.44
C PHE A 158 19.55 22.17 -11.91
N THR A 159 20.72 21.97 -11.30
CA THR A 159 20.86 21.96 -9.83
C THR A 159 20.45 23.30 -9.21
N ARG A 160 20.79 24.42 -9.83
CA ARG A 160 20.41 25.75 -9.35
C ARG A 160 18.89 25.93 -9.31
N VAL A 161 18.19 25.53 -10.36
CA VAL A 161 16.73 25.64 -10.43
C VAL A 161 16.06 24.72 -9.41
N LEU A 162 16.60 23.50 -9.19
CA LEU A 162 16.12 22.59 -8.13
C LEU A 162 16.28 23.21 -6.74
N LEU A 163 17.48 23.72 -6.40
CA LEU A 163 17.74 24.30 -5.09
C LEU A 163 16.90 25.55 -4.83
N ASP A 164 16.63 26.38 -5.84
CA ASP A 164 15.77 27.56 -5.73
C ASP A 164 14.33 27.16 -5.36
N LYS A 165 13.81 26.07 -5.92
CA LYS A 165 12.48 25.55 -5.54
C LYS A 165 12.47 24.98 -4.13
N LEU A 166 13.45 24.14 -3.78
CA LEU A 166 13.57 23.55 -2.46
C LEU A 166 13.69 24.61 -1.37
N LYS A 167 14.44 25.68 -1.60
CA LYS A 167 14.64 26.78 -0.63
C LYS A 167 13.35 27.54 -0.31
N LYS A 168 12.43 27.66 -1.26
CA LYS A 168 11.15 28.36 -1.10
C LYS A 168 10.13 27.59 -0.27
N PHE A 169 10.32 26.30 -0.10
CA PHE A 169 9.46 25.43 0.71
C PHE A 169 10.00 25.27 2.14
N ASN A 170 9.12 24.98 3.12
CA ASN A 170 9.53 24.80 4.51
C ASN A 170 8.63 23.78 5.24
N PHE A 171 9.22 22.69 5.72
CA PHE A 171 8.53 21.67 6.51
C PHE A 171 8.35 22.00 7.99
N LYS A 172 9.01 23.03 8.54
CA LYS A 172 8.98 23.34 9.99
C LYS A 172 7.55 23.53 10.52
N GLN A 173 6.67 24.16 9.72
CA GLN A 173 5.27 24.33 10.10
C GLN A 173 4.51 22.99 10.15
N ALA A 174 4.85 22.05 9.27
CA ALA A 174 4.28 20.69 9.34
C ALA A 174 4.71 20.02 10.65
N PHE A 175 5.99 20.07 11.00
CA PHE A 175 6.49 19.45 12.23
C PHE A 175 5.82 20.01 13.49
N LEU A 176 5.64 21.32 13.58
CA LEU A 176 4.94 21.98 14.70
C LEU A 176 3.48 21.51 14.82
N ASN A 177 2.77 21.43 13.71
CA ASN A 177 1.37 21.02 13.72
C ASN A 177 1.19 19.51 13.98
N LEU A 178 2.14 18.68 13.54
CA LEU A 178 2.08 17.22 13.71
C LEU A 178 2.39 16.78 15.14
N GLN A 179 3.20 17.53 15.90
CA GLN A 179 3.51 17.22 17.31
C GLN A 179 2.25 17.05 18.19
N ASN A 180 1.14 17.69 17.83
CA ASN A 180 -0.12 17.67 18.57
C ASN A 180 -1.20 16.78 17.95
N GLN A 181 -0.89 16.02 16.89
CA GLN A 181 -1.87 15.17 16.18
C GLN A 181 -1.42 13.71 16.15
N GLN A 182 -1.76 12.97 17.20
CA GLN A 182 -1.59 11.51 17.20
C GLN A 182 -2.52 10.84 16.18
N GLY A 183 -2.02 9.85 15.45
CA GLY A 183 -2.81 9.01 14.57
C GLY A 183 -3.12 9.61 13.18
N TYR A 184 -2.53 10.74 12.80
CA TYR A 184 -2.70 11.33 11.48
C TYR A 184 -1.46 11.13 10.61
N ASP A 185 -1.59 10.34 9.55
CA ASP A 185 -0.54 10.16 8.56
C ASP A 185 -0.59 11.31 7.53
N PHE A 186 0.21 12.35 7.80
CA PHE A 186 0.33 13.52 6.91
C PHE A 186 0.98 13.15 5.57
N PHE A 187 1.94 12.24 5.60
CA PHE A 187 2.75 11.91 4.42
C PHE A 187 2.10 10.88 3.50
N ALA A 188 1.16 10.07 3.98
CA ALA A 188 0.53 9.04 3.15
C ALA A 188 -0.08 9.57 1.84
N PRO A 189 -0.90 10.65 1.82
CA PRO A 189 -1.42 11.18 0.56
C PRO A 189 -0.36 11.82 -0.34
N ILE A 190 0.71 12.38 0.26
CA ILE A 190 1.84 12.95 -0.49
C ILE A 190 2.62 11.81 -1.17
N PHE A 191 2.83 10.74 -0.42
CA PHE A 191 3.51 9.55 -0.89
C PHE A 191 2.71 8.82 -1.99
N GLU A 192 1.39 8.70 -1.81
CA GLU A 192 0.48 8.19 -2.83
C GLU A 192 0.59 8.98 -4.14
N TYR A 193 0.66 10.32 -4.05
CA TYR A 193 0.82 11.19 -5.20
C TYR A 193 2.15 10.96 -5.92
N LEU A 194 3.26 10.84 -5.17
CA LEU A 194 4.57 10.50 -5.73
C LEU A 194 4.55 9.16 -6.46
N LEU A 195 3.88 8.15 -5.89
CA LEU A 195 3.81 6.81 -6.47
C LEU A 195 2.91 6.72 -7.70
N LYS A 196 1.83 7.50 -7.74
CA LYS A 196 0.82 7.46 -8.81
C LYS A 196 1.44 7.71 -10.18
N ASP A 197 2.21 8.79 -10.33
CA ASP A 197 2.82 9.15 -11.60
C ASP A 197 3.94 8.21 -11.99
N TYR A 198 4.67 7.75 -10.99
CA TYR A 198 5.71 6.77 -11.16
C TYR A 198 5.21 5.43 -11.73
N ASN A 199 4.05 4.97 -11.29
CA ASN A 199 3.41 3.77 -11.78
C ASN A 199 2.92 3.93 -13.23
N ASN A 200 2.46 5.13 -13.58
CA ASN A 200 2.02 5.45 -14.94
C ASN A 200 3.19 5.44 -15.95
N ALA A 201 4.37 5.93 -15.56
CA ALA A 201 5.56 5.97 -16.39
C ALA A 201 6.24 4.58 -16.57
N GLY A 202 6.10 3.69 -15.59
CA GLY A 202 6.75 2.36 -15.59
C GLY A 202 6.02 1.23 -16.32
N GLY A 203 4.99 1.53 -17.13
CA GLY A 203 4.27 0.51 -17.91
C GLY A 203 3.36 -0.41 -17.08
N GLY A 204 2.90 0.03 -15.92
CA GLY A 204 1.89 -0.66 -15.10
C GLY A 204 2.39 -1.81 -14.24
N LYS A 205 3.60 -2.31 -14.44
CA LYS A 205 4.14 -3.48 -13.69
C LYS A 205 4.30 -3.26 -12.17
N TYR A 206 4.34 -2.02 -11.71
CA TYR A 206 4.57 -1.69 -10.29
C TYR A 206 3.32 -1.22 -9.55
N ALA A 207 2.27 -0.85 -10.26
CA ALA A 207 1.00 -0.44 -9.65
C ALA A 207 0.16 -1.62 -9.14
N GLU A 208 0.51 -2.83 -9.51
CA GLU A 208 -0.18 -4.05 -9.06
C GLU A 208 -0.07 -4.26 -7.55
N TYR A 209 0.92 -3.63 -6.89
CA TYR A 209 1.26 -3.89 -5.47
C TYR A 209 0.97 -2.71 -4.54
N TYR A 210 0.37 -1.63 -5.04
CA TYR A 210 0.01 -0.50 -4.19
C TYR A 210 -1.33 -0.74 -3.49
N THR A 211 -1.34 -0.68 -2.16
CA THR A 211 -2.57 -0.79 -1.38
C THR A 211 -3.22 0.58 -1.20
N PRO A 212 -4.47 0.79 -1.61
CA PRO A 212 -5.18 2.05 -1.40
C PRO A 212 -5.24 2.45 0.08
N LEU A 213 -5.05 3.73 0.37
CA LEU A 213 -5.04 4.26 1.75
C LEU A 213 -6.34 3.95 2.50
N SER A 214 -7.49 3.98 1.82
CA SER A 214 -8.79 3.63 2.42
C SER A 214 -8.81 2.20 2.93
N ILE A 215 -8.30 1.24 2.15
CA ILE A 215 -8.23 -0.17 2.55
C ILE A 215 -7.21 -0.36 3.69
N ALA A 216 -6.04 0.26 3.59
CA ALA A 216 -5.03 0.21 4.64
C ALA A 216 -5.56 0.78 5.97
N SER A 217 -6.32 1.88 5.92
CA SER A 217 -6.96 2.47 7.09
C SER A 217 -8.03 1.57 7.71
N ILE A 218 -8.88 0.92 6.89
CA ILE A 218 -9.86 -0.05 7.37
C ILE A 218 -9.15 -1.20 8.09
N ILE A 219 -8.15 -1.80 7.44
CA ILE A 219 -7.38 -2.92 8.02
C ILE A 219 -6.74 -2.50 9.35
N ALA A 220 -6.09 -1.35 9.41
CA ALA A 220 -5.44 -0.88 10.61
C ALA A 220 -6.42 -0.69 11.78
N LYS A 221 -7.56 -0.02 11.54
CA LYS A 221 -8.58 0.22 12.56
C LYS A 221 -9.28 -1.05 13.05
N LEU A 222 -9.39 -2.07 12.20
CA LEU A 222 -9.98 -3.35 12.56
C LEU A 222 -9.00 -4.29 13.29
N LEU A 223 -7.72 -4.25 12.95
CA LEU A 223 -6.70 -5.00 13.66
C LEU A 223 -6.36 -4.40 15.02
N ILE A 224 -6.31 -3.08 15.10
CA ILE A 224 -5.91 -2.33 16.30
C ILE A 224 -7.16 -1.69 16.90
N ASN A 225 -7.89 -2.45 17.66
CA ASN A 225 -9.13 -2.04 18.33
C ASN A 225 -8.93 -1.64 19.80
N GLU A 226 -7.73 -1.84 20.36
CA GLU A 226 -7.37 -1.51 21.73
C GLU A 226 -6.01 -0.80 21.80
N PRO A 227 -5.80 0.06 22.81
CA PRO A 227 -4.49 0.69 23.04
C PRO A 227 -3.41 -0.38 23.21
N THR A 228 -2.35 -0.27 22.43
CA THR A 228 -1.30 -1.28 22.33
C THR A 228 0.07 -0.61 22.32
N GLN A 229 1.07 -1.20 22.98
CA GLN A 229 2.42 -0.66 23.06
C GLN A 229 3.48 -1.75 22.90
N SER A 230 4.66 -1.34 22.43
CA SER A 230 5.84 -2.21 22.27
C SER A 230 5.61 -3.44 21.40
N VAL A 231 4.84 -3.28 20.34
CA VAL A 231 4.44 -4.37 19.44
C VAL A 231 5.30 -4.44 18.18
N LYS A 232 5.39 -5.64 17.62
CA LYS A 232 6.07 -5.95 16.36
C LYS A 232 5.04 -6.14 15.26
N ILE A 233 5.21 -5.36 14.19
CA ILE A 233 4.35 -5.41 13.00
C ILE A 233 5.19 -5.91 11.83
N TYR A 234 4.67 -6.86 11.05
CA TYR A 234 5.40 -7.45 9.93
C TYR A 234 4.59 -7.46 8.64
N ASP A 235 5.27 -7.16 7.54
CA ASP A 235 4.77 -7.37 6.18
C ASP A 235 5.82 -8.11 5.34
N PRO A 236 5.55 -9.35 4.90
CA PRO A 236 6.46 -10.17 4.10
C PRO A 236 6.53 -9.78 2.61
N SER A 237 5.67 -8.88 2.16
CA SER A 237 5.58 -8.35 0.79
C SER A 237 5.33 -6.85 0.84
N ALA A 238 6.18 -6.15 1.58
CA ALA A 238 5.90 -4.83 2.12
C ALA A 238 5.65 -3.73 1.06
N GLY A 239 6.14 -3.91 -0.16
CA GLY A 239 6.05 -2.89 -1.19
C GLY A 239 6.59 -1.55 -0.69
N THR A 240 5.79 -0.51 -0.78
CA THR A 240 6.13 0.83 -0.29
C THR A 240 5.76 1.06 1.19
N GLY A 241 5.21 0.05 1.87
CA GLY A 241 4.92 0.09 3.30
C GLY A 241 3.59 0.71 3.70
N THR A 242 2.65 0.91 2.79
CA THR A 242 1.37 1.57 3.09
C THR A 242 0.59 0.89 4.23
N LEU A 243 0.52 -0.45 4.25
CA LEU A 243 -0.13 -1.19 5.33
C LEU A 243 0.60 -1.00 6.66
N LEU A 244 1.93 -1.08 6.64
CA LEU A 244 2.76 -0.88 7.83
C LEU A 244 2.59 0.51 8.43
N MET A 245 2.58 1.56 7.58
CA MET A 245 2.35 2.94 8.02
C MET A 245 0.98 3.12 8.66
N ALA A 246 -0.07 2.55 8.04
CA ALA A 246 -1.43 2.64 8.58
C ALA A 246 -1.54 2.03 9.98
N LEU A 247 -0.91 0.87 10.22
CA LEU A 247 -0.89 0.26 11.55
C LEU A 247 -0.05 1.07 12.53
N ALA A 248 1.13 1.54 12.11
CA ALA A 248 2.01 2.33 12.96
C ALA A 248 1.34 3.63 13.45
N HIS A 249 0.61 4.31 12.57
CA HIS A 249 -0.15 5.51 12.95
C HIS A 249 -1.34 5.19 13.86
N GLN A 250 -2.01 4.06 13.66
CA GLN A 250 -3.13 3.64 14.52
C GLN A 250 -2.65 3.30 15.95
N ILE A 251 -1.46 2.73 16.10
CA ILE A 251 -0.85 2.38 17.39
C ILE A 251 -0.14 3.57 18.03
N GLY A 252 0.51 4.38 17.20
CA GLY A 252 1.49 5.40 17.56
C GLY A 252 2.90 4.97 17.18
N THR A 253 3.58 5.81 16.41
CA THR A 253 4.87 5.48 15.77
C THR A 253 5.98 5.12 16.78
N ASN A 254 5.91 5.64 18.00
CA ASN A 254 6.85 5.33 19.08
C ASN A 254 6.50 4.04 19.86
N SER A 255 5.32 3.46 19.61
CA SER A 255 4.79 2.30 20.35
C SER A 255 4.90 0.98 19.58
N CYS A 256 5.51 0.99 18.40
CA CYS A 256 5.67 -0.18 17.55
C CYS A 256 7.04 -0.24 16.88
N THR A 257 7.43 -1.44 16.46
CA THR A 257 8.61 -1.67 15.62
C THR A 257 8.15 -2.39 14.36
N LEU A 258 8.52 -1.86 13.20
CA LEU A 258 8.15 -2.42 11.90
C LEU A 258 9.24 -3.36 11.39
N TYR A 259 8.80 -4.45 10.81
CA TYR A 259 9.59 -5.45 10.11
C TYR A 259 9.04 -5.58 8.70
N ALA A 260 9.89 -5.60 7.72
CA ALA A 260 9.49 -5.63 6.32
C ALA A 260 10.46 -6.44 5.48
N GLN A 261 9.94 -7.15 4.49
CA GLN A 261 10.75 -7.77 3.47
C GLN A 261 10.09 -7.58 2.10
N ASP A 262 10.88 -7.26 1.10
CA ASP A 262 10.42 -7.15 -0.29
C ASP A 262 11.54 -7.49 -1.27
N ILE A 263 11.20 -8.10 -2.39
CA ILE A 263 12.16 -8.47 -3.43
C ILE A 263 12.59 -7.26 -4.27
N SER A 264 11.78 -6.20 -4.30
CA SER A 264 11.99 -5.02 -5.13
C SER A 264 12.84 -3.98 -4.40
N GLN A 265 14.08 -3.78 -4.85
CA GLN A 265 14.95 -2.71 -4.36
C GLN A 265 14.27 -1.35 -4.37
N LYS A 266 13.49 -1.10 -5.40
CA LYS A 266 12.80 0.15 -5.65
C LYS A 266 11.69 0.38 -4.62
N SER A 267 10.86 -0.62 -4.39
CA SER A 267 9.83 -0.59 -3.34
C SER A 267 10.47 -0.37 -1.98
N LEU A 268 11.59 -1.01 -1.71
CA LEU A 268 12.29 -0.90 -0.44
C LEU A 268 12.90 0.50 -0.21
N ARG A 269 13.47 1.14 -1.26
CA ARG A 269 13.90 2.55 -1.15
C ARG A 269 12.74 3.46 -0.77
N MET A 270 11.56 3.21 -1.36
CA MET A 270 10.35 3.96 -1.04
C MET A 270 9.84 3.68 0.37
N LEU A 271 9.86 2.42 0.80
CA LEU A 271 9.54 2.07 2.18
C LEU A 271 10.46 2.80 3.16
N LYS A 272 11.77 2.83 2.92
CA LYS A 272 12.70 3.55 3.79
C LYS A 272 12.44 5.05 3.83
N LEU A 273 12.16 5.65 2.68
CA LEU A 273 11.73 7.06 2.63
C LEU A 273 10.46 7.26 3.49
N ASN A 274 9.49 6.38 3.35
CA ASN A 274 8.23 6.44 4.09
C ASN A 274 8.47 6.31 5.62
N LEU A 275 9.36 5.40 6.04
CA LEU A 275 9.77 5.25 7.44
C LEU A 275 10.41 6.53 8.00
N ILE A 276 11.28 7.18 7.22
CA ILE A 276 11.94 8.43 7.64
C ILE A 276 10.93 9.56 7.78
N LEU A 277 10.06 9.73 6.80
CA LEU A 277 9.04 10.78 6.79
C LEU A 277 8.06 10.65 7.96
N ASN A 278 7.82 9.44 8.43
CA ASN A 278 6.87 9.13 9.51
C ASN A 278 7.51 8.92 10.88
N ASP A 279 8.75 9.38 11.10
CA ASP A 279 9.49 9.26 12.37
C ASP A 279 9.65 7.79 12.86
N LEU A 280 9.69 6.82 11.91
CA LEU A 280 9.88 5.38 12.15
C LEU A 280 11.31 4.91 11.83
N THR A 281 12.27 5.79 11.93
CA THR A 281 13.67 5.55 11.56
C THR A 281 14.32 4.42 12.36
N HIS A 282 13.86 4.15 13.59
CA HIS A 282 14.28 2.99 14.40
C HIS A 282 13.97 1.64 13.73
N SER A 283 13.04 1.61 12.77
CA SER A 283 12.67 0.41 12.02
C SER A 283 13.42 0.25 10.68
N LEU A 284 14.25 1.22 10.27
CA LEU A 284 14.97 1.20 8.98
C LEU A 284 15.82 -0.06 8.76
N LYS A 285 16.50 -0.53 9.83
CA LYS A 285 17.33 -1.73 9.78
C LYS A 285 16.55 -3.04 9.58
N ASN A 286 15.23 -3.01 9.82
CA ASN A 286 14.34 -4.15 9.67
C ASN A 286 13.67 -4.19 8.29
N ALA A 287 13.98 -3.25 7.40
CA ALA A 287 13.51 -3.23 6.02
C ALA A 287 14.54 -3.95 5.14
N ILE A 288 14.25 -5.20 4.77
CA ILE A 288 15.18 -6.14 4.15
C ILE A 288 14.82 -6.37 2.68
N GLU A 289 15.84 -6.34 1.81
CA GLU A 289 15.70 -6.76 0.42
C GLU A 289 15.89 -8.27 0.30
N GLY A 290 14.99 -8.93 -0.41
CA GLY A 290 15.13 -10.34 -0.74
C GLY A 290 13.81 -11.07 -0.93
N ASN A 291 13.91 -12.27 -1.51
CA ASN A 291 12.77 -13.15 -1.70
C ASN A 291 12.37 -13.81 -0.37
N THR A 292 11.26 -13.38 0.19
CA THR A 292 10.73 -13.86 1.47
C THR A 292 10.45 -15.37 1.47
N LEU A 293 10.01 -15.92 0.34
CA LEU A 293 9.62 -17.34 0.25
C LEU A 293 10.82 -18.29 0.21
N ILE A 294 12.00 -17.78 -0.18
CA ILE A 294 13.24 -18.56 -0.24
C ILE A 294 14.13 -18.28 0.97
N ASN A 295 14.29 -17.01 1.30
CA ASN A 295 15.13 -16.56 2.40
C ASN A 295 14.35 -15.60 3.32
N PRO A 296 13.46 -16.12 4.16
CA PRO A 296 12.68 -15.33 5.10
C PRO A 296 13.59 -14.79 6.22
N TYR A 297 14.17 -13.62 6.00
CA TYR A 297 15.20 -13.03 6.87
C TYR A 297 14.74 -12.95 8.33
N HIS A 298 13.52 -12.48 8.55
CA HIS A 298 12.97 -12.29 9.89
C HIS A 298 12.56 -13.60 10.59
N SER A 299 12.40 -14.70 9.86
CA SER A 299 12.05 -16.00 10.47
C SER A 299 13.12 -16.52 11.41
N LYS A 300 14.39 -16.16 11.19
CA LYS A 300 15.51 -16.63 12.01
C LYS A 300 15.36 -16.24 13.49
N ASP A 301 14.91 -14.99 13.74
CA ASP A 301 14.85 -14.43 15.09
C ASP A 301 13.41 -14.21 15.58
N TYR A 302 12.45 -14.12 14.67
CA TYR A 302 11.10 -13.67 14.97
C TYR A 302 9.99 -14.65 14.53
N HIS A 303 10.31 -15.90 14.20
CA HIS A 303 9.31 -16.93 13.92
C HIS A 303 8.37 -17.09 15.12
N GLY A 304 7.04 -16.96 14.88
CA GLY A 304 6.05 -17.04 15.94
C GLY A 304 6.06 -15.89 16.95
N LYS A 305 6.63 -14.71 16.59
CA LYS A 305 6.81 -13.59 17.54
C LYS A 305 6.24 -12.25 17.05
N MET A 306 5.60 -12.20 15.87
CA MET A 306 5.00 -10.99 15.35
C MET A 306 3.60 -10.78 15.93
N ASP A 307 3.34 -9.60 16.48
CA ASP A 307 2.08 -9.31 17.13
C ASP A 307 0.99 -8.97 16.11
N TYR A 308 1.39 -8.26 15.05
CA TYR A 308 0.51 -7.96 13.92
C TYR A 308 1.20 -8.28 12.61
N ILE A 309 0.44 -8.89 11.70
CA ILE A 309 0.91 -9.16 10.33
C ILE A 309 -0.09 -8.63 9.34
N VAL A 310 0.42 -7.91 8.35
CA VAL A 310 -0.37 -7.45 7.21
C VAL A 310 0.35 -7.80 5.94
N SER A 311 -0.40 -8.09 4.88
CA SER A 311 0.23 -8.37 3.58
C SER A 311 -0.76 -8.11 2.45
N ASN A 312 -0.26 -7.47 1.39
CA ASN A 312 -0.88 -7.44 0.08
C ASN A 312 0.09 -8.10 -0.92
N PRO A 313 0.16 -9.45 -0.94
CA PRO A 313 1.12 -10.17 -1.77
C PRO A 313 0.72 -10.15 -3.24
N PRO A 314 1.68 -10.41 -4.17
CA PRO A 314 1.34 -10.67 -5.56
C PRO A 314 0.40 -11.87 -5.66
N PHE A 315 -0.69 -11.74 -6.44
CA PHE A 315 -1.70 -12.81 -6.51
C PHE A 315 -1.25 -13.97 -7.39
N LYS A 316 -0.61 -13.67 -8.50
CA LYS A 316 -0.14 -14.65 -9.48
C LYS A 316 1.25 -14.27 -9.95
N LEU A 317 2.16 -15.23 -9.92
CA LEU A 317 3.53 -15.06 -10.39
C LEU A 317 4.08 -16.44 -10.81
N ASP A 318 4.90 -16.46 -11.86
CA ASP A 318 5.69 -17.64 -12.20
C ASP A 318 6.87 -17.78 -11.21
N PHE A 319 6.78 -18.78 -10.35
CA PHE A 319 7.87 -19.20 -9.46
C PHE A 319 8.29 -20.65 -9.72
N SER A 320 8.10 -21.11 -10.97
CA SER A 320 8.41 -22.49 -11.35
C SER A 320 9.90 -22.83 -11.23
N ASN A 321 10.78 -21.85 -11.34
CA ASN A 321 12.22 -22.05 -11.17
C ASN A 321 12.60 -22.29 -9.70
N GLU A 322 11.93 -21.60 -8.79
CA GLU A 322 12.14 -21.68 -7.34
C GLU A 322 11.28 -22.76 -6.67
N HIS A 323 10.37 -23.37 -7.42
CA HIS A 323 9.36 -24.31 -6.90
C HIS A 323 9.97 -25.49 -6.12
N ALA A 324 11.09 -26.03 -6.61
CA ALA A 324 11.76 -27.17 -5.95
C ALA A 324 12.34 -26.78 -4.59
N GLU A 325 12.95 -25.59 -4.49
CA GLU A 325 13.54 -25.06 -3.26
C GLU A 325 12.42 -24.73 -2.25
N ILE A 326 11.39 -24.02 -2.69
CA ILE A 326 10.21 -23.70 -1.87
C ILE A 326 9.56 -24.97 -1.33
N SER A 327 9.42 -26.00 -2.15
CA SER A 327 8.79 -27.28 -1.77
C SER A 327 9.58 -28.09 -0.73
N GLN A 328 10.87 -27.80 -0.56
CA GLN A 328 11.68 -28.41 0.50
C GLN A 328 11.41 -27.82 1.88
N ASN A 329 10.94 -26.58 1.93
CA ASN A 329 10.63 -25.88 3.19
C ASN A 329 9.23 -26.25 3.69
N LYS A 330 9.05 -27.49 4.15
CA LYS A 330 7.77 -28.01 4.65
C LYS A 330 7.31 -27.38 5.95
N ASN A 331 8.21 -26.74 6.68
CA ASN A 331 7.86 -26.07 7.94
C ASN A 331 7.11 -24.77 7.66
N ASP A 332 7.58 -23.98 6.68
CA ASP A 332 6.91 -22.73 6.31
C ASP A 332 5.68 -22.98 5.43
N PHE A 333 5.71 -24.01 4.57
CA PHE A 333 4.63 -24.34 3.64
C PHE A 333 3.96 -25.67 3.99
N PHE A 334 3.49 -25.76 5.24
CA PHE A 334 2.96 -26.99 5.85
C PHE A 334 1.65 -27.50 5.21
N LEU A 335 0.88 -26.65 4.55
CA LEU A 335 -0.31 -27.04 3.78
C LEU A 335 0.02 -27.42 2.34
N GLY A 336 1.27 -27.20 1.92
CA GLY A 336 1.81 -27.52 0.61
C GLY A 336 2.10 -26.33 -0.28
N VAL A 337 2.63 -26.62 -1.47
CA VAL A 337 3.00 -25.62 -2.49
C VAL A 337 2.10 -25.82 -3.70
N PRO A 338 1.63 -24.74 -4.36
CA PRO A 338 0.83 -24.85 -5.59
C PRO A 338 1.56 -25.63 -6.69
N ASN A 339 0.86 -26.47 -7.41
CA ASN A 339 1.43 -27.20 -8.53
C ASN A 339 1.79 -26.26 -9.68
N ILE A 340 2.82 -26.61 -10.45
CA ILE A 340 3.20 -25.87 -11.66
C ILE A 340 2.16 -26.19 -12.76
N PRO A 341 1.43 -25.17 -13.28
CA PRO A 341 0.47 -25.39 -14.36
C PRO A 341 1.15 -25.79 -15.67
N LYS A 342 0.51 -26.67 -16.44
CA LYS A 342 1.06 -27.12 -17.74
C LYS A 342 1.06 -26.02 -18.81
N ASN A 343 0.04 -25.16 -18.81
CA ASN A 343 -0.20 -24.22 -19.91
C ASN A 343 0.28 -22.80 -19.63
N ASP A 344 0.16 -22.30 -18.39
CA ASP A 344 0.47 -20.91 -18.08
C ASP A 344 1.00 -20.80 -16.64
N LYS A 345 2.31 -20.76 -16.53
CA LYS A 345 3.01 -20.68 -15.26
C LYS A 345 2.81 -19.34 -14.55
N SER A 346 2.50 -18.27 -15.29
CA SER A 346 2.23 -16.94 -14.71
C SER A 346 0.98 -16.90 -13.82
N LYS A 347 0.15 -17.96 -13.89
CA LYS A 347 -1.08 -18.09 -13.08
C LYS A 347 -0.89 -18.82 -11.75
N MET A 348 0.34 -19.17 -11.37
CA MET A 348 0.59 -19.84 -10.09
C MET A 348 0.18 -18.91 -8.92
N PRO A 349 -0.67 -19.40 -7.97
CA PRO A 349 -1.22 -18.57 -6.89
C PRO A 349 -0.20 -18.38 -5.75
N ILE A 350 0.80 -17.52 -5.99
CA ILE A 350 1.92 -17.29 -5.07
C ILE A 350 1.47 -16.73 -3.71
N TYR A 351 0.37 -15.97 -3.65
CA TYR A 351 -0.16 -15.41 -2.40
C TYR A 351 -0.48 -16.47 -1.35
N THR A 352 -0.75 -17.71 -1.76
CA THR A 352 -1.02 -18.84 -0.85
C THR A 352 0.19 -19.26 -0.03
N LEU A 353 1.39 -19.00 -0.54
CA LEU A 353 2.65 -19.18 0.17
C LEU A 353 2.87 -18.06 1.20
N PHE A 354 2.60 -16.81 0.81
CA PHE A 354 2.64 -15.68 1.73
C PHE A 354 1.64 -15.85 2.88
N PHE A 355 0.45 -16.40 2.61
CA PHE A 355 -0.53 -16.66 3.65
C PHE A 355 0.00 -17.65 4.69
N GLN A 356 0.56 -18.79 4.26
CA GLN A 356 1.14 -19.77 5.16
C GLN A 356 2.31 -19.17 5.96
N HIS A 357 3.18 -18.38 5.32
CA HIS A 357 4.25 -17.67 5.99
C HIS A 357 3.72 -16.71 7.07
N CYS A 358 2.68 -15.93 6.76
CA CYS A 358 2.03 -15.06 7.75
C CYS A 358 1.53 -15.84 8.98
N LEU A 359 0.87 -16.98 8.78
CA LEU A 359 0.39 -17.83 9.89
C LEU A 359 1.54 -18.33 10.79
N ASN A 360 2.70 -18.64 10.20
CA ASN A 360 3.86 -19.11 10.94
C ASN A 360 4.59 -18.00 11.73
N MET A 361 4.54 -16.77 11.21
CA MET A 361 5.22 -15.65 11.84
C MET A 361 4.44 -15.03 13.01
N LEU A 362 3.12 -15.28 13.11
CA LEU A 362 2.28 -14.75 14.19
C LEU A 362 2.70 -15.27 15.56
N SER A 363 2.75 -14.38 16.54
CA SER A 363 2.85 -14.71 17.96
C SER A 363 1.56 -15.40 18.44
N HIS A 364 1.61 -16.03 19.62
CA HIS A 364 0.46 -16.76 20.16
C HIS A 364 -0.81 -15.89 20.22
N LYS A 365 -0.70 -14.61 20.57
CA LYS A 365 -1.81 -13.65 20.59
C LYS A 365 -1.88 -12.77 19.34
N GLY A 366 -1.07 -13.09 18.33
CA GLY A 366 -0.94 -12.28 17.14
C GLY A 366 -2.19 -12.33 16.27
N LYS A 367 -2.46 -11.22 15.60
CA LYS A 367 -3.55 -11.04 14.63
C LYS A 367 -3.00 -10.62 13.28
N GLY A 368 -3.66 -10.99 12.20
CA GLY A 368 -3.23 -10.62 10.87
C GLY A 368 -4.38 -10.31 9.93
N ALA A 369 -4.04 -9.60 8.86
CA ALA A 369 -4.92 -9.38 7.72
C ALA A 369 -4.15 -9.56 6.42
N ILE A 370 -4.72 -10.29 5.49
CA ILE A 370 -4.14 -10.53 4.17
C ILE A 370 -5.16 -10.22 3.08
N ILE A 371 -4.69 -9.55 2.04
CA ILE A 371 -5.49 -9.25 0.85
C ILE A 371 -5.31 -10.41 -0.13
N VAL A 372 -6.42 -10.96 -0.61
CA VAL A 372 -6.45 -12.11 -1.52
C VAL A 372 -7.43 -11.87 -2.67
N PRO A 373 -7.29 -12.53 -3.83
CA PRO A 373 -8.32 -12.54 -4.85
C PRO A 373 -9.65 -13.07 -4.28
N THR A 374 -10.79 -12.47 -4.63
CA THR A 374 -12.11 -12.91 -4.13
C THR A 374 -12.40 -14.37 -4.47
N GLY A 375 -11.82 -14.93 -5.53
CA GLY A 375 -11.92 -16.35 -5.83
C GLY A 375 -11.42 -17.28 -4.71
N PHE A 376 -10.53 -16.80 -3.85
CA PHE A 376 -10.04 -17.53 -2.69
C PHE A 376 -11.17 -17.94 -1.74
N ILE A 377 -12.07 -17.02 -1.40
CA ILE A 377 -13.12 -17.25 -0.38
C ILE A 377 -14.15 -18.33 -0.78
N SER A 378 -14.16 -18.75 -2.04
CA SER A 378 -15.06 -19.78 -2.57
C SER A 378 -14.32 -20.97 -3.17
N ALA A 379 -13.02 -21.11 -2.90
CA ALA A 379 -12.19 -22.15 -3.46
C ALA A 379 -12.61 -23.54 -2.95
N LYS A 380 -12.95 -24.45 -3.87
CA LYS A 380 -13.43 -25.81 -3.55
C LYS A 380 -12.34 -26.90 -3.60
N SER A 381 -11.16 -26.55 -4.08
CA SER A 381 -10.03 -27.47 -4.25
C SER A 381 -8.71 -26.73 -4.26
N GLY A 382 -7.61 -27.46 -4.31
CA GLY A 382 -6.27 -26.87 -4.38
C GLY A 382 -5.74 -26.43 -3.04
N ILE A 383 -4.68 -25.61 -3.09
CA ILE A 383 -4.01 -25.09 -1.89
C ILE A 383 -4.89 -24.06 -1.18
N GLU A 384 -5.63 -23.27 -1.92
CA GLU A 384 -6.57 -22.29 -1.40
C GLU A 384 -7.61 -22.94 -0.47
N ASN A 385 -8.22 -24.03 -0.91
CA ASN A 385 -9.19 -24.77 -0.08
C ASN A 385 -8.53 -25.38 1.17
N LYS A 386 -7.29 -25.85 1.07
CA LYS A 386 -6.55 -26.37 2.24
C LYS A 386 -6.31 -25.28 3.27
N ILE A 387 -5.98 -24.06 2.83
CA ILE A 387 -5.78 -22.91 3.72
C ILE A 387 -7.11 -22.56 4.39
N ILE A 388 -8.21 -22.46 3.64
CA ILE A 388 -9.53 -22.16 4.21
C ILE A 388 -9.92 -23.21 5.25
N ARG A 389 -9.78 -24.52 4.93
CA ARG A 389 -10.06 -25.60 5.88
C ARG A 389 -9.23 -25.45 7.14
N HIS A 390 -7.94 -25.23 7.03
CA HIS A 390 -7.08 -25.03 8.19
C HIS A 390 -7.55 -23.84 9.04
N LEU A 391 -7.90 -22.71 8.42
CA LEU A 391 -8.38 -21.52 9.15
C LEU A 391 -9.71 -21.78 9.85
N VAL A 392 -10.60 -22.56 9.28
CA VAL A 392 -11.92 -22.88 9.82
C VAL A 392 -11.82 -23.98 10.87
N ASP A 393 -11.15 -25.10 10.56
CA ASP A 393 -11.03 -26.26 11.45
C ASP A 393 -10.28 -25.91 12.73
N GLU A 394 -9.24 -25.07 12.64
CA GLU A 394 -8.46 -24.56 13.78
C GLU A 394 -9.05 -23.27 14.38
N ARG A 395 -10.19 -22.79 13.89
CA ARG A 395 -10.90 -21.57 14.36
C ARG A 395 -10.02 -20.32 14.40
N LEU A 396 -9.17 -20.14 13.39
CA LEU A 396 -8.20 -19.04 13.31
C LEU A 396 -8.72 -17.82 12.54
N ILE A 397 -9.78 -17.96 11.74
CA ILE A 397 -10.41 -16.88 11.01
C ILE A 397 -11.47 -16.20 11.86
N TYR A 398 -11.55 -14.87 11.83
CA TYR A 398 -12.59 -14.13 12.54
C TYR A 398 -13.33 -13.11 11.69
N GLY A 399 -12.88 -12.84 10.45
CA GLY A 399 -13.60 -11.94 9.56
C GLY A 399 -13.15 -11.99 8.11
N VAL A 400 -14.08 -11.67 7.21
CA VAL A 400 -13.84 -11.51 5.77
C VAL A 400 -14.59 -10.27 5.29
N ILE A 401 -13.94 -9.46 4.46
CA ILE A 401 -14.56 -8.32 3.80
C ILE A 401 -14.31 -8.42 2.29
N CYS A 402 -15.38 -8.59 1.51
CA CYS A 402 -15.33 -8.49 0.05
C CYS A 402 -15.30 -7.01 -0.33
N MET A 403 -14.25 -6.57 -1.00
CA MET A 403 -14.06 -5.17 -1.39
C MET A 403 -14.76 -4.85 -2.72
N PRO A 404 -15.06 -3.56 -3.00
CA PRO A 404 -15.59 -3.14 -4.29
C PRO A 404 -14.65 -3.51 -5.44
N SER A 405 -15.24 -3.74 -6.62
CA SER A 405 -14.45 -3.91 -7.84
C SER A 405 -13.65 -2.65 -8.15
N GLN A 406 -12.49 -2.81 -8.79
CA GLN A 406 -11.65 -1.71 -9.28
C GLN A 406 -11.21 -0.69 -8.21
N VAL A 407 -11.24 -1.08 -6.93
CA VAL A 407 -10.71 -0.26 -5.84
C VAL A 407 -9.18 -0.23 -5.85
N PHE A 408 -8.53 -1.26 -6.40
CA PHE A 408 -7.09 -1.28 -6.69
C PHE A 408 -6.81 -0.73 -8.08
N ALA A 409 -5.84 0.15 -8.19
CA ALA A 409 -5.61 0.98 -9.36
C ALA A 409 -5.37 0.22 -10.68
N ASN A 410 -4.81 -0.99 -10.65
CA ASN A 410 -4.32 -1.69 -11.83
C ASN A 410 -4.69 -3.17 -11.90
N THR A 411 -5.62 -3.64 -11.11
CA THR A 411 -6.10 -5.01 -11.20
C THR A 411 -7.60 -5.04 -11.48
N GLY A 412 -7.99 -5.75 -12.56
CA GLY A 412 -9.40 -6.10 -12.77
C GLY A 412 -9.88 -7.22 -11.85
N THR A 413 -9.03 -7.69 -10.93
CA THR A 413 -9.34 -8.76 -9.99
C THR A 413 -10.04 -8.19 -8.76
N ASN A 414 -11.23 -8.68 -8.46
CA ASN A 414 -11.90 -8.38 -7.20
C ASN A 414 -11.12 -8.99 -6.04
N VAL A 415 -11.05 -8.29 -4.94
CA VAL A 415 -10.28 -8.68 -3.77
C VAL A 415 -11.13 -8.79 -2.52
N SER A 416 -10.65 -9.63 -1.59
CA SER A 416 -11.20 -9.76 -0.25
C SER A 416 -10.08 -9.63 0.77
N VAL A 417 -10.41 -9.09 1.94
CA VAL A 417 -9.49 -9.03 3.08
C VAL A 417 -9.89 -10.14 4.05
N ILE A 418 -8.92 -10.99 4.40
CA ILE A 418 -9.09 -12.06 5.37
C ILE A 418 -8.44 -11.65 6.67
N PHE A 419 -9.21 -11.64 7.75
CA PHE A 419 -8.73 -11.38 9.11
C PHE A 419 -8.57 -12.70 9.86
N PHE A 420 -7.38 -12.92 10.40
CA PHE A 420 -7.03 -14.16 11.08
C PHE A 420 -6.20 -13.90 12.35
N GLN A 421 -6.14 -14.88 13.23
CA GLN A 421 -5.41 -14.83 14.48
C GLN A 421 -4.77 -16.17 14.81
N LYS A 422 -3.83 -16.19 15.75
CA LYS A 422 -3.10 -17.42 16.12
C LYS A 422 -3.82 -18.21 17.22
N THR A 423 -4.52 -17.54 18.12
CA THR A 423 -5.33 -18.20 19.14
C THR A 423 -6.69 -18.56 18.58
N PRO A 424 -7.15 -19.82 18.69
CA PRO A 424 -8.48 -20.20 18.26
C PRO A 424 -9.58 -19.33 18.91
N SER A 425 -10.62 -19.02 18.15
CA SER A 425 -11.78 -18.26 18.60
C SER A 425 -13.01 -19.15 18.70
N GLU A 426 -13.80 -18.96 19.74
CA GLU A 426 -15.14 -19.54 19.85
C GLU A 426 -16.22 -18.61 19.25
N ASP A 427 -15.84 -17.39 18.89
CA ASP A 427 -16.75 -16.41 18.31
C ASP A 427 -17.12 -16.77 16.86
N GLU A 428 -18.31 -16.33 16.44
CA GLU A 428 -18.74 -16.40 15.04
C GLU A 428 -17.84 -15.55 14.13
N VAL A 429 -17.74 -15.97 12.88
CA VAL A 429 -16.99 -15.29 11.82
C VAL A 429 -17.87 -14.24 11.18
N ILE A 430 -17.38 -12.99 11.11
CA ILE A 430 -18.09 -11.93 10.40
C ILE A 430 -17.73 -11.91 8.93
N LEU A 431 -18.75 -11.96 8.08
CA LEU A 431 -18.62 -11.95 6.62
C LEU A 431 -19.33 -10.72 6.05
N ILE A 432 -18.57 -9.78 5.48
CA ILE A 432 -19.09 -8.51 4.94
C ILE A 432 -18.97 -8.49 3.42
N ASP A 433 -20.07 -8.17 2.74
CA ASP A 433 -20.08 -7.86 1.30
C ASP A 433 -20.11 -6.35 1.08
N ALA A 434 -18.95 -5.74 0.99
CA ALA A 434 -18.80 -4.33 0.65
C ALA A 434 -18.67 -4.09 -0.88
N SER A 435 -18.92 -5.09 -1.71
CA SER A 435 -18.72 -5.04 -3.17
C SER A 435 -19.55 -3.96 -3.87
N LYS A 436 -20.67 -3.54 -3.26
CA LYS A 436 -21.59 -2.52 -3.77
C LYS A 436 -21.28 -1.11 -3.25
N LEU A 437 -20.30 -0.94 -2.36
CA LEU A 437 -19.91 0.35 -1.80
C LEU A 437 -18.96 1.11 -2.72
N GLY A 438 -18.82 2.40 -2.45
CA GLY A 438 -17.89 3.27 -3.15
C GLY A 438 -18.54 4.07 -4.27
N GLU A 439 -17.76 4.98 -4.82
CA GLU A 439 -18.10 5.86 -5.92
C GLU A 439 -17.24 5.51 -7.13
N GLU A 440 -17.86 5.18 -8.25
CA GLU A 440 -17.15 4.96 -9.51
C GLU A 440 -16.70 6.31 -10.10
N TYR A 441 -15.46 6.36 -10.57
CA TYR A 441 -14.92 7.49 -11.32
C TYR A 441 -14.02 7.00 -12.46
N THR A 442 -13.79 7.86 -13.44
CA THR A 442 -12.92 7.55 -14.57
C THR A 442 -11.60 8.28 -14.44
N GLU A 443 -10.51 7.55 -14.50
CA GLU A 443 -9.15 8.09 -14.52
C GLU A 443 -8.35 7.46 -15.66
N ASN A 444 -7.75 8.29 -16.52
CA ASN A 444 -6.99 7.83 -17.69
C ASN A 444 -7.74 6.78 -18.54
N LYS A 445 -9.03 7.01 -18.79
CA LYS A 445 -9.97 6.12 -19.52
C LYS A 445 -10.29 4.80 -18.81
N ASN A 446 -9.79 4.57 -17.61
CA ASN A 446 -10.08 3.38 -16.81
C ASN A 446 -11.13 3.71 -15.74
N LYS A 447 -12.10 2.83 -15.55
CA LYS A 447 -13.03 2.91 -14.42
C LYS A 447 -12.31 2.53 -13.15
N LYS A 448 -12.54 3.29 -12.07
CA LYS A 448 -12.00 3.06 -10.73
C LYS A 448 -13.09 3.29 -9.70
N THR A 449 -12.93 2.69 -8.53
CA THR A 449 -13.83 2.87 -7.39
C THR A 449 -13.06 3.47 -6.22
N ARG A 450 -13.65 4.47 -5.58
CA ARG A 450 -13.12 5.08 -4.36
C ARG A 450 -14.12 4.91 -3.23
N LEU A 451 -13.69 4.36 -2.10
CA LEU A 451 -14.49 4.32 -0.88
C LEU A 451 -14.63 5.72 -0.30
N ARG A 452 -15.86 6.14 -0.02
CA ARG A 452 -16.15 7.37 0.70
C ARG A 452 -15.90 7.19 2.19
N PRO A 453 -15.69 8.25 2.97
CA PRO A 453 -15.59 8.14 4.43
C PRO A 453 -16.79 7.41 5.06
N SER A 454 -18.02 7.68 4.60
CA SER A 454 -19.23 6.99 5.07
C SER A 454 -19.24 5.49 4.77
N ASP A 455 -18.65 5.06 3.64
CA ASP A 455 -18.54 3.64 3.30
C ASP A 455 -17.53 2.94 4.24
N MET A 456 -16.44 3.63 4.55
CA MET A 456 -15.45 3.14 5.51
C MET A 456 -16.03 3.03 6.92
N ASP A 457 -16.75 4.06 7.39
CA ASP A 457 -17.40 4.06 8.70
C ASP A 457 -18.43 2.92 8.80
N LEU A 458 -19.23 2.71 7.75
CA LEU A 458 -20.19 1.60 7.69
C LEU A 458 -19.51 0.23 7.84
N ILE A 459 -18.39 0.01 7.14
CA ILE A 459 -17.62 -1.25 7.25
C ILE A 459 -17.08 -1.42 8.68
N LEU A 460 -16.47 -0.36 9.23
CA LEU A 460 -15.86 -0.37 10.56
C LEU A 460 -16.89 -0.66 11.65
N GLU A 461 -18.00 0.09 11.67
CA GLU A 461 -19.08 -0.07 12.64
C GLU A 461 -19.70 -1.48 12.55
N THR A 462 -19.98 -1.97 11.34
CA THR A 462 -20.57 -3.29 11.15
C THR A 462 -19.63 -4.39 11.65
N PHE A 463 -18.34 -4.29 11.32
CA PHE A 463 -17.36 -5.29 11.75
C PHE A 463 -17.16 -5.30 13.27
N GLN A 464 -17.11 -4.13 13.91
CA GLN A 464 -16.88 -3.99 15.34
C GLN A 464 -18.11 -4.40 16.15
N ASN A 465 -19.31 -4.00 15.72
CA ASN A 465 -20.55 -4.28 16.43
C ASN A 465 -21.07 -5.70 16.18
N LYS A 466 -20.51 -6.43 15.23
CA LYS A 466 -20.93 -7.79 14.85
C LYS A 466 -22.45 -7.90 14.66
N THR A 467 -23.08 -6.93 13.98
CA THR A 467 -24.52 -6.89 13.79
C THR A 467 -24.85 -7.34 12.36
N PRO A 468 -25.59 -8.46 12.19
CA PRO A 468 -26.03 -8.90 10.87
C PRO A 468 -26.88 -7.85 10.17
N LYS A 469 -26.69 -7.70 8.86
CA LYS A 469 -27.44 -6.76 8.02
C LYS A 469 -27.75 -7.41 6.69
N ALA A 470 -29.02 -7.41 6.30
CA ALA A 470 -29.47 -8.00 5.03
C ALA A 470 -28.61 -7.50 3.84
N ASP A 471 -28.23 -8.40 2.96
CA ASP A 471 -27.40 -8.17 1.75
C ASP A 471 -26.07 -7.45 1.98
N PHE A 472 -25.58 -7.38 3.24
CA PHE A 472 -24.34 -6.69 3.56
C PHE A 472 -23.45 -7.47 4.53
N CYS A 473 -24.01 -8.01 5.63
CA CYS A 473 -23.23 -8.67 6.66
C CYS A 473 -23.94 -9.91 7.21
N ALA A 474 -23.21 -11.01 7.33
CA ALA A 474 -23.62 -12.21 8.04
C ALA A 474 -22.65 -12.52 9.18
N LEU A 475 -23.18 -12.97 10.32
CA LEU A 475 -22.43 -13.65 11.37
C LEU A 475 -22.67 -15.15 11.21
N VAL A 476 -21.60 -15.91 11.18
CA VAL A 476 -21.67 -17.32 10.79
C VAL A 476 -20.83 -18.16 11.74
N SER A 477 -21.41 -19.23 12.27
CA SER A 477 -20.68 -20.21 13.07
C SER A 477 -19.72 -21.03 12.21
N PHE A 478 -18.69 -21.59 12.83
CA PHE A 478 -17.76 -22.49 12.13
C PHE A 478 -18.48 -23.72 11.56
N ASP A 479 -19.50 -24.25 12.26
CA ASP A 479 -20.28 -25.40 11.80
C ASP A 479 -21.06 -25.07 10.52
N GLU A 480 -21.71 -23.91 10.44
CA GLU A 480 -22.37 -23.44 9.22
C GLU A 480 -21.41 -23.26 8.05
N ILE A 481 -20.17 -22.79 8.32
CA ILE A 481 -19.15 -22.69 7.27
C ILE A 481 -18.77 -24.07 6.75
N ILE A 482 -18.61 -25.06 7.63
CA ILE A 482 -18.33 -26.45 7.28
C ILE A 482 -19.48 -27.05 6.45
N GLU A 483 -20.74 -26.87 6.89
CA GLU A 483 -21.94 -27.33 6.18
C GLU A 483 -22.04 -26.75 4.75
N LYS A 484 -21.63 -25.48 4.57
CA LYS A 484 -21.57 -24.82 3.26
C LYS A 484 -20.25 -25.06 2.51
N ASN A 485 -19.59 -26.21 2.76
CA ASN A 485 -18.36 -26.64 2.09
C ASN A 485 -17.22 -25.63 2.22
N TYR A 486 -17.04 -25.05 3.41
CA TYR A 486 -15.99 -24.09 3.73
C TYR A 486 -16.05 -22.80 2.90
N SER A 487 -17.22 -22.41 2.41
CA SER A 487 -17.36 -21.14 1.71
C SER A 487 -17.33 -19.97 2.69
N LEU A 488 -16.49 -18.99 2.40
CA LEU A 488 -16.41 -17.72 3.13
C LEU A 488 -17.09 -16.57 2.38
N ASN A 489 -17.89 -16.89 1.35
CA ASN A 489 -18.60 -15.90 0.55
C ASN A 489 -19.85 -15.40 1.30
N PRO A 490 -19.93 -14.12 1.69
CA PRO A 490 -21.06 -13.56 2.44
C PRO A 490 -22.42 -13.84 1.79
N GLY A 491 -22.51 -13.74 0.47
CA GLY A 491 -23.74 -13.93 -0.28
C GLY A 491 -24.40 -15.32 -0.14
N GLN A 492 -23.67 -16.33 0.39
CA GLN A 492 -24.24 -17.64 0.66
C GLN A 492 -24.97 -17.72 2.02
N TYR A 493 -24.84 -16.71 2.86
CA TYR A 493 -25.37 -16.67 4.22
C TYR A 493 -26.45 -15.59 4.39
N PHE A 494 -26.69 -14.78 3.37
CA PHE A 494 -27.79 -13.84 3.41
C PHE A 494 -29.13 -14.58 3.40
N ILE A 495 -30.01 -14.17 4.28
CA ILE A 495 -31.40 -14.63 4.24
C ILE A 495 -32.03 -13.94 3.05
N ILE A 496 -32.36 -14.71 2.02
CA ILE A 496 -33.20 -14.22 0.94
C ILE A 496 -34.60 -14.08 1.54
N GLU A 497 -34.97 -12.86 1.91
CA GLU A 497 -36.37 -12.57 2.14
C GLU A 497 -37.08 -12.82 0.84
N ASP A 498 -37.97 -13.80 0.82
CA ASP A 498 -38.83 -14.05 -0.32
C ASP A 498 -39.80 -12.86 -0.46
N THR A 499 -39.31 -11.82 -1.14
CA THR A 499 -40.10 -10.65 -1.51
C THR A 499 -41.01 -10.92 -2.69
N SER A 500 -41.10 -12.20 -3.14
CA SER A 500 -42.08 -12.57 -4.14
C SER A 500 -43.46 -12.27 -3.55
N GLU A 501 -44.17 -11.32 -4.12
CA GLU A 501 -45.59 -11.14 -3.88
C GLU A 501 -46.23 -12.50 -4.12
N LYS A 502 -46.80 -13.10 -3.09
CA LYS A 502 -47.56 -14.35 -3.24
C LYS A 502 -48.79 -14.03 -4.08
N ILE A 503 -48.61 -14.10 -5.39
CA ILE A 503 -49.77 -14.00 -6.30
C ILE A 503 -50.63 -15.26 -6.12
N SER A 504 -51.91 -15.05 -6.14
CA SER A 504 -52.88 -16.17 -6.12
C SER A 504 -52.74 -17.00 -7.41
N GLN A 505 -53.14 -18.28 -7.35
CA GLN A 505 -53.13 -19.14 -8.53
C GLN A 505 -53.87 -18.50 -9.71
N ALA A 506 -54.99 -17.83 -9.46
CA ALA A 506 -55.77 -17.13 -10.48
C ALA A 506 -55.02 -15.96 -11.10
N GLU A 507 -54.27 -15.16 -10.30
CA GLU A 507 -53.43 -14.08 -10.81
C GLU A 507 -52.25 -14.61 -11.62
N PHE A 508 -51.64 -15.70 -11.19
CA PHE A 508 -50.57 -16.38 -11.95
C PHE A 508 -51.07 -16.86 -13.31
N GLU A 509 -52.23 -17.52 -13.34
CA GLU A 509 -52.84 -18.02 -14.58
C GLU A 509 -53.20 -16.85 -15.51
N ASN A 510 -53.73 -15.75 -14.99
CA ASN A 510 -54.03 -14.53 -15.76
C ASN A 510 -52.76 -13.88 -16.35
N LEU A 511 -51.71 -13.72 -15.56
CA LEU A 511 -50.41 -13.18 -16.02
C LEU A 511 -49.79 -14.10 -17.08
N MET A 512 -49.84 -15.42 -16.90
CA MET A 512 -49.34 -16.38 -17.88
C MET A 512 -50.10 -16.30 -19.18
N HIS A 513 -51.45 -16.15 -19.14
CA HIS A 513 -52.26 -15.94 -20.33
C HIS A 513 -51.93 -14.60 -21.03
N GLN A 514 -51.79 -13.52 -20.27
CA GLN A 514 -51.42 -12.23 -20.82
C GLN A 514 -50.04 -12.28 -21.51
N TYR A 515 -49.02 -12.79 -20.86
CA TYR A 515 -47.67 -12.91 -21.43
C TYR A 515 -47.62 -13.85 -22.64
N SER A 516 -48.35 -14.96 -22.59
CA SER A 516 -48.49 -15.85 -23.77
C SER A 516 -49.12 -15.12 -24.97
N SER A 517 -50.14 -14.34 -24.74
CA SER A 517 -50.81 -13.56 -25.79
C SER A 517 -49.90 -12.46 -26.35
N GLU A 518 -49.18 -11.72 -25.47
CA GLU A 518 -48.20 -10.71 -25.88
C GLU A 518 -47.04 -11.32 -26.68
N LEU A 519 -46.48 -12.45 -26.23
CA LEU A 519 -45.45 -13.15 -26.97
C LEU A 519 -45.93 -13.64 -28.36
N THR A 520 -47.15 -14.17 -28.45
CA THR A 520 -47.72 -14.56 -29.73
C THR A 520 -47.83 -13.40 -30.68
N SER A 521 -48.35 -12.24 -30.18
CA SER A 521 -48.46 -11.00 -30.98
C SER A 521 -47.10 -10.51 -31.45
N LEU A 522 -46.08 -10.54 -30.59
CA LEU A 522 -44.72 -10.13 -30.94
C LEU A 522 -44.08 -11.05 -31.97
N PHE A 523 -44.33 -12.35 -31.91
CA PHE A 523 -43.87 -13.29 -32.92
C PHE A 523 -44.55 -13.04 -34.29
N ASP A 524 -45.87 -12.76 -34.31
CA ASP A 524 -46.59 -12.45 -35.54
C ASP A 524 -46.08 -11.13 -36.17
N GLU A 525 -45.84 -10.11 -35.35
CA GLU A 525 -45.23 -8.84 -35.77
C GLU A 525 -43.82 -9.04 -36.32
N SER A 526 -42.99 -9.82 -35.61
CA SER A 526 -41.64 -10.19 -36.06
C SER A 526 -41.66 -10.89 -37.41
N GLN A 527 -42.61 -11.81 -37.65
CA GLN A 527 -42.75 -12.53 -38.90
C GLN A 527 -43.20 -11.60 -40.05
N SER A 528 -44.11 -10.66 -39.76
CA SER A 528 -44.54 -9.63 -40.73
C SER A 528 -43.38 -8.72 -41.12
N LEU A 529 -42.63 -8.18 -40.15
CA LEU A 529 -41.45 -7.34 -40.39
C LEU A 529 -40.34 -8.10 -41.15
N GLN A 530 -40.15 -9.38 -40.88
CA GLN A 530 -39.21 -10.20 -41.63
C GLN A 530 -39.59 -10.32 -43.09
N GLN A 531 -40.92 -10.50 -43.42
CA GLN A 531 -41.39 -10.53 -44.78
C GLN A 531 -41.22 -9.20 -45.50
N GLU A 532 -41.53 -8.09 -44.83
CA GLU A 532 -41.38 -6.73 -45.37
C GLU A 532 -39.89 -6.42 -45.69
N ILE A 533 -38.97 -6.81 -44.81
CA ILE A 533 -37.53 -6.65 -45.05
C ILE A 533 -37.11 -7.48 -46.28
N LEU A 534 -37.57 -8.71 -46.38
CA LEU A 534 -37.26 -9.58 -47.55
C LEU A 534 -37.83 -9.03 -48.87
N GLU A 535 -39.01 -8.46 -48.83
CA GLU A 535 -39.60 -7.79 -50.00
C GLU A 535 -38.86 -6.53 -50.40
N THR A 536 -38.48 -5.70 -49.40
CA THR A 536 -37.69 -4.50 -49.65
C THR A 536 -36.32 -4.83 -50.25
N LEU A 537 -35.65 -5.91 -49.75
CA LEU A 537 -34.38 -6.35 -50.28
C LEU A 537 -34.46 -6.86 -51.74
N LYS A 538 -35.61 -7.46 -52.15
CA LYS A 538 -35.82 -7.83 -53.55
C LYS A 538 -35.92 -6.64 -54.50
N GLY A 539 -36.31 -5.46 -53.99
CA GLY A 539 -36.41 -4.21 -54.73
C GLY A 539 -35.09 -3.48 -54.91
N VAL A 540 -34.05 -3.81 -54.18
CA VAL A 540 -32.74 -3.16 -54.25
C VAL A 540 -32.01 -3.53 -55.53
N ARG A 541 -31.71 -2.54 -56.39
CA ARG A 541 -30.90 -2.72 -57.60
C ARG A 541 -29.64 -1.91 -57.44
N PHE A 542 -28.55 -2.46 -57.92
CA PHE A 542 -27.30 -1.74 -58.06
C PHE A 542 -27.40 -0.85 -59.29
N GLU A 543 -27.27 0.49 -59.15
CA GLU A 543 -27.15 1.45 -60.24
C GLU A 543 -25.68 1.60 -60.66
#